data_fa9f97fe066485a68304a5080810a863
#
_entry.id   fa9f97fe066485a68304a5080810a863
#
_cell.length_a   1.000
_cell.length_b   1.000
_cell.length_c   1.000
_cell.angle_alpha   90.00
_cell.angle_beta   90.00
_cell.angle_gamma   90.00
#
_symmetry.space_group_name_H-M   'P 1'
#
loop_
_entity.id
_entity.type
_entity.pdbx_description
1 polymer ?
#
loop_
_entity_poly.entity_id
_entity_poly.type
_entity_poly.pdbx_seq_one_letter_code
_entity_poly.pdbx_strand_id
1 'polypeptide(L)'
;MDAGAETPDGWLLDVTESPDGRSVVRWVKERASGRVRRSAVEYRPPFLVTGPRERLADLARRLADDPRVAAVARRSGRPSLYDRRPRPVLAVVPARHAARRTLARAIDALGGFVDFSLYDVDLTAPQLYHFDHGLYPFAPVVDRGGTLVATEPAEAIDYAPPPLSVARFEVRIAGERRGRIPPPDGRIGAVTVGDVTLEGPEDDLLPAVVTEIARADPDILLSDGGDSFDLPWLYRRAAALGLGPDRFVLGREAVALRAARPASTFESYGRIL
;
A
#
# COMPACT_ATOMS: atom_id res chain seq x y z
N MET A 1 19.76 -33.08 9.11
CA MET A 1 20.71 -32.22 8.37
C MET A 1 20.06 -30.83 8.35
N ASP A 2 20.53 -30.00 9.25
CA ASP A 2 20.12 -28.59 9.31
C ASP A 2 20.64 -27.92 8.00
N ALA A 3 19.77 -27.72 7.05
CA ALA A 3 20.07 -26.88 5.91
C ALA A 3 20.28 -25.48 6.52
N GLY A 4 21.54 -25.03 6.63
CA GLY A 4 21.88 -23.77 7.23
C GLY A 4 20.96 -22.68 6.69
N ALA A 5 20.17 -22.05 7.57
CA ALA A 5 19.23 -21.04 7.21
C ALA A 5 19.96 -19.93 6.43
N GLU A 6 19.51 -19.65 5.22
CA GLU A 6 20.11 -18.60 4.38
C GLU A 6 19.97 -17.26 5.11
N THR A 7 21.09 -16.54 5.27
CA THR A 7 21.05 -15.25 5.96
C THR A 7 20.28 -14.25 5.10
N PRO A 8 19.21 -13.64 5.60
CA PRO A 8 18.41 -12.68 4.81
C PRO A 8 19.21 -11.41 4.52
N ASP A 9 19.02 -10.86 3.31
CA ASP A 9 19.56 -9.54 2.91
C ASP A 9 18.83 -8.40 3.64
N GLY A 10 17.59 -8.64 4.04
CA GLY A 10 16.76 -7.67 4.72
C GLY A 10 15.38 -8.20 5.06
N TRP A 11 14.45 -7.28 5.31
CA TRP A 11 13.05 -7.57 5.62
C TRP A 11 12.13 -6.77 4.72
N LEU A 12 11.09 -7.42 4.18
CA LEU A 12 10.06 -6.75 3.39
C LEU A 12 9.15 -5.95 4.33
N LEU A 13 9.31 -4.63 4.37
CA LEU A 13 8.48 -3.76 5.21
C LEU A 13 7.07 -3.58 4.63
N ASP A 14 7.00 -3.34 3.32
CA ASP A 14 5.73 -2.99 2.68
C ASP A 14 5.78 -3.26 1.18
N VAL A 15 4.59 -3.45 0.59
CA VAL A 15 4.37 -3.47 -0.85
C VAL A 15 3.21 -2.54 -1.16
N THR A 16 3.46 -1.54 -2.01
CA THR A 16 2.47 -0.52 -2.35
C THR A 16 2.22 -0.46 -3.86
N GLU A 17 1.09 0.10 -4.28
CA GLU A 17 0.87 0.37 -5.71
C GLU A 17 1.72 1.56 -6.16
N SER A 18 2.36 1.41 -7.31
CA SER A 18 3.04 2.54 -7.95
C SER A 18 2.03 3.52 -8.55
N PRO A 19 2.32 4.84 -8.57
CA PRO A 19 1.48 5.84 -9.23
C PRO A 19 1.22 5.59 -10.72
N ASP A 20 2.08 4.81 -11.40
CA ASP A 20 1.87 4.41 -12.79
C ASP A 20 0.68 3.45 -12.98
N GLY A 21 0.21 2.83 -11.89
CA GLY A 21 -0.88 1.87 -11.84
C GLY A 21 -0.59 0.55 -12.57
N ARG A 22 0.68 0.24 -12.84
CA ARG A 22 1.14 -0.98 -13.54
C ARG A 22 2.17 -1.77 -12.75
N SER A 23 2.80 -1.12 -11.78
CA SER A 23 3.89 -1.65 -10.98
C SER A 23 3.49 -1.70 -9.50
N VAL A 24 4.17 -2.53 -8.74
CA VAL A 24 4.20 -2.45 -7.29
C VAL A 24 5.56 -1.95 -6.84
N VAL A 25 5.58 -1.20 -5.75
CA VAL A 25 6.79 -0.71 -5.08
C VAL A 25 7.01 -1.57 -3.86
N ARG A 26 8.21 -2.11 -3.74
CA ARG A 26 8.65 -2.94 -2.61
C ARG A 26 9.60 -2.12 -1.75
N TRP A 27 9.37 -2.13 -0.45
CA TRP A 27 10.14 -1.45 0.57
C TRP A 27 10.86 -2.49 1.42
N VAL A 28 12.19 -2.57 1.30
CA VAL A 28 13.01 -3.56 2.00
C VAL A 28 13.95 -2.85 2.94
N LYS A 29 13.88 -3.18 4.23
CA LYS A 29 14.86 -2.78 5.24
C LYS A 29 16.10 -3.63 5.08
N GLU A 30 17.19 -3.06 4.62
CA GLU A 30 18.43 -3.77 4.38
C GLU A 30 19.13 -4.09 5.71
N ARG A 31 19.54 -5.33 5.87
CA ARG A 31 20.23 -5.79 7.07
C ARG A 31 21.60 -5.12 7.25
N ALA A 32 22.35 -4.96 6.18
CA ALA A 32 23.71 -4.43 6.23
C ALA A 32 23.77 -2.93 6.54
N SER A 33 22.86 -2.14 5.95
CA SER A 33 22.87 -0.67 6.07
C SER A 33 21.88 -0.12 7.10
N GLY A 34 20.87 -0.92 7.47
CA GLY A 34 19.73 -0.46 8.25
C GLY A 34 18.83 0.54 7.51
N ARG A 35 19.10 0.82 6.22
CA ARG A 35 18.31 1.73 5.39
C ARG A 35 17.15 1.00 4.70
N VAL A 36 16.16 1.76 4.27
CA VAL A 36 15.07 1.20 3.50
C VAL A 36 15.31 1.43 2.01
N ARG A 37 15.41 0.33 1.27
CA ARG A 37 15.57 0.33 -0.18
C ARG A 37 14.19 0.25 -0.83
N ARG A 38 13.96 1.16 -1.78
CA ARG A 38 12.79 1.18 -2.66
C ARG A 38 13.12 0.48 -3.97
N SER A 39 12.27 -0.41 -4.42
CA SER A 39 12.36 -0.98 -5.78
C SER A 39 10.96 -1.16 -6.38
N ALA A 40 10.82 -0.83 -7.65
CA ALA A 40 9.57 -1.02 -8.39
C ALA A 40 9.70 -2.21 -9.34
N VAL A 41 8.62 -2.97 -9.48
CA VAL A 41 8.54 -4.09 -10.43
C VAL A 41 7.19 -4.05 -11.14
N GLU A 42 7.20 -4.25 -12.45
CA GLU A 42 5.95 -4.35 -13.20
C GLU A 42 5.17 -5.59 -12.73
N TYR A 43 3.94 -5.35 -12.31
CA TYR A 43 3.07 -6.39 -11.80
C TYR A 43 1.62 -6.02 -12.03
N ARG A 44 0.98 -6.73 -12.94
CA ARG A 44 -0.43 -6.56 -13.30
C ARG A 44 -1.14 -7.90 -13.16
N PRO A 45 -1.55 -8.28 -11.95
CA PRO A 45 -2.19 -9.57 -11.72
C PRO A 45 -3.55 -9.65 -12.43
N PRO A 46 -3.91 -10.81 -12.98
CA PRO A 46 -5.24 -11.02 -13.53
C PRO A 46 -6.29 -11.07 -12.41
N PHE A 47 -7.54 -10.88 -12.77
CA PHE A 47 -8.68 -11.43 -12.06
C PHE A 47 -9.33 -12.52 -12.92
N LEU A 48 -10.10 -13.41 -12.31
CA LEU A 48 -10.63 -14.57 -12.99
C LEU A 48 -12.14 -14.45 -13.21
N VAL A 49 -12.58 -14.90 -14.37
CA VAL A 49 -14.00 -14.93 -14.74
C VAL A 49 -14.37 -16.35 -15.14
N THR A 50 -15.46 -16.84 -14.59
CA THR A 50 -16.08 -18.13 -14.98
C THR A 50 -17.49 -17.90 -15.49
N GLY A 51 -18.00 -18.85 -16.26
CA GLY A 51 -19.33 -18.81 -16.86
C GLY A 51 -19.51 -19.86 -17.95
N PRO A 52 -20.61 -19.84 -18.69
CA PRO A 52 -20.84 -20.74 -19.81
C PRO A 52 -19.73 -20.59 -20.88
N ARG A 53 -19.26 -21.71 -21.42
CA ARG A 53 -18.09 -21.76 -22.33
C ARG A 53 -18.19 -20.81 -23.53
N GLU A 54 -19.37 -20.77 -24.14
CA GLU A 54 -19.64 -19.91 -25.30
C GLU A 54 -19.63 -18.44 -24.92
N ARG A 55 -20.24 -18.10 -23.77
CA ARG A 55 -20.27 -16.74 -23.24
C ARG A 55 -18.88 -16.24 -22.86
N LEU A 56 -18.02 -17.10 -22.30
CA LEU A 56 -16.61 -16.77 -22.02
C LEU A 56 -15.83 -16.53 -23.33
N ALA A 57 -16.15 -17.25 -24.41
CA ALA A 57 -15.52 -17.04 -25.71
C ALA A 57 -15.88 -15.68 -26.31
N ASP A 58 -17.14 -15.29 -26.21
CA ASP A 58 -17.64 -13.99 -26.67
C ASP A 58 -17.08 -12.85 -25.83
N LEU A 59 -17.05 -13.02 -24.52
CA LEU A 59 -16.45 -12.08 -23.59
C LEU A 59 -14.96 -11.85 -23.93
N ALA A 60 -14.20 -12.92 -24.16
CA ALA A 60 -12.79 -12.82 -24.51
C ALA A 60 -12.55 -11.98 -25.77
N ARG A 61 -13.39 -12.14 -26.81
CA ARG A 61 -13.31 -11.33 -28.05
C ARG A 61 -13.61 -9.85 -27.76
N ARG A 62 -14.64 -9.55 -26.99
CA ARG A 62 -15.01 -8.17 -26.63
C ARG A 62 -13.92 -7.48 -25.79
N LEU A 63 -13.31 -8.20 -24.86
CA LEU A 63 -12.28 -7.66 -23.99
C LEU A 63 -10.93 -7.46 -24.69
N ALA A 64 -10.68 -8.16 -25.80
CA ALA A 64 -9.44 -8.01 -26.57
C ALA A 64 -9.25 -6.59 -27.13
N ASP A 65 -10.36 -5.90 -27.43
CA ASP A 65 -10.36 -4.54 -27.98
C ASP A 65 -10.62 -3.46 -26.90
N ASP A 66 -10.75 -3.84 -25.63
CA ASP A 66 -11.01 -2.87 -24.55
C ASP A 66 -9.68 -2.23 -24.09
N PRO A 67 -9.51 -0.90 -24.19
CA PRO A 67 -8.27 -0.21 -23.80
C PRO A 67 -7.93 -0.32 -22.31
N ARG A 68 -8.88 -0.72 -21.47
CA ARG A 68 -8.67 -0.97 -20.04
C ARG A 68 -8.05 -2.34 -19.76
N VAL A 69 -7.95 -3.19 -20.77
CA VAL A 69 -7.44 -4.56 -20.70
C VAL A 69 -6.06 -4.64 -21.33
N ALA A 70 -5.09 -5.16 -20.59
CA ALA A 70 -3.74 -5.40 -21.11
C ALA A 70 -3.61 -6.77 -21.78
N ALA A 71 -4.30 -7.78 -21.25
CA ALA A 71 -4.30 -9.13 -21.80
C ALA A 71 -5.52 -9.92 -21.34
N VAL A 72 -5.93 -10.87 -22.16
CA VAL A 72 -6.96 -11.86 -21.86
C VAL A 72 -6.44 -13.24 -22.20
N ALA A 73 -6.51 -14.19 -21.28
CA ALA A 73 -6.04 -15.55 -21.51
C ALA A 73 -7.05 -16.58 -20.99
N ARG A 74 -7.29 -17.62 -21.78
CA ARG A 74 -8.02 -18.80 -21.32
C ARG A 74 -7.08 -19.70 -20.54
N ARG A 75 -7.50 -20.09 -19.34
CA ARG A 75 -6.72 -20.96 -18.46
C ARG A 75 -7.62 -22.05 -17.88
N SER A 76 -7.02 -23.02 -17.23
CA SER A 76 -7.68 -23.99 -16.36
C SER A 76 -7.26 -23.68 -14.95
N GLY A 77 -8.22 -23.53 -14.02
CA GLY A 77 -7.93 -23.15 -12.65
C GLY A 77 -9.03 -23.55 -11.68
N ARG A 78 -8.76 -23.34 -10.41
CA ARG A 78 -9.72 -23.50 -9.31
C ARG A 78 -9.95 -22.14 -8.67
N PRO A 79 -10.81 -21.29 -9.22
CA PRO A 79 -11.01 -19.94 -8.73
C PRO A 79 -11.71 -19.87 -7.37
N SER A 80 -12.31 -20.97 -6.92
CA SER A 80 -12.97 -21.07 -5.61
C SER A 80 -12.38 -22.22 -4.80
N LEU A 81 -12.32 -22.05 -3.48
CA LEU A 81 -11.95 -23.12 -2.52
C LEU A 81 -12.90 -24.32 -2.59
N TYR A 82 -14.11 -24.14 -3.09
CA TYR A 82 -15.12 -25.21 -3.27
C TYR A 82 -14.92 -25.99 -4.59
N ASP A 83 -14.07 -25.52 -5.50
CA ASP A 83 -13.83 -26.20 -6.78
C ASP A 83 -12.99 -27.47 -6.55
N ARG A 84 -13.60 -28.63 -6.63
CA ARG A 84 -12.91 -29.92 -6.50
C ARG A 84 -11.99 -30.24 -7.68
N ARG A 85 -12.30 -29.71 -8.88
CA ARG A 85 -11.53 -29.93 -10.12
C ARG A 85 -11.28 -28.60 -10.81
N PRO A 86 -10.15 -28.46 -11.54
CA PRO A 86 -9.93 -27.30 -12.39
C PRO A 86 -11.04 -27.18 -13.44
N ARG A 87 -11.46 -25.96 -13.71
CA ARG A 87 -12.46 -25.61 -14.74
C ARG A 87 -11.94 -24.51 -15.64
N PRO A 88 -12.51 -24.35 -16.86
CA PRO A 88 -12.15 -23.25 -17.74
C PRO A 88 -12.40 -21.91 -17.06
N VAL A 89 -11.39 -21.04 -17.07
CA VAL A 89 -11.47 -19.66 -16.55
C VAL A 89 -10.89 -18.71 -17.60
N LEU A 90 -11.40 -17.49 -17.62
CA LEU A 90 -10.84 -16.40 -18.37
C LEU A 90 -10.04 -15.51 -17.39
N ALA A 91 -8.73 -15.44 -17.57
CA ALA A 91 -7.86 -14.53 -16.83
C ALA A 91 -7.82 -13.19 -17.57
N VAL A 92 -8.26 -12.13 -16.89
CA VAL A 92 -8.31 -10.76 -17.43
C VAL A 92 -7.30 -9.91 -16.71
N VAL A 93 -6.29 -9.42 -17.43
CA VAL A 93 -5.24 -8.53 -16.92
C VAL A 93 -5.64 -7.09 -17.18
N PRO A 94 -5.91 -6.28 -16.15
CA PRO A 94 -6.18 -4.86 -16.33
C PRO A 94 -4.97 -4.11 -16.88
N ALA A 95 -5.19 -3.08 -17.70
CA ALA A 95 -4.12 -2.20 -18.19
C ALA A 95 -3.51 -1.37 -17.04
N ARG A 96 -4.30 -1.07 -16.01
CA ARG A 96 -3.88 -0.42 -14.76
C ARG A 96 -4.65 -1.02 -13.59
N HIS A 97 -4.06 -1.02 -12.39
CA HIS A 97 -4.68 -1.56 -11.18
C HIS A 97 -6.06 -0.93 -10.91
N ALA A 98 -6.17 0.39 -11.05
CA ALA A 98 -7.43 1.13 -10.86
C ALA A 98 -8.57 0.68 -11.80
N ALA A 99 -8.26 0.07 -12.94
CA ALA A 99 -9.28 -0.40 -13.88
C ALA A 99 -9.95 -1.71 -13.44
N ARG A 100 -9.39 -2.47 -12.50
CA ARG A 100 -9.86 -3.80 -12.06
C ARG A 100 -11.34 -3.80 -11.70
N ARG A 101 -11.74 -2.98 -10.75
CA ARG A 101 -13.14 -2.94 -10.26
C ARG A 101 -14.13 -2.45 -11.31
N THR A 102 -13.73 -1.48 -12.14
CA THR A 102 -14.62 -0.95 -13.21
C THR A 102 -14.80 -1.96 -14.34
N LEU A 103 -13.74 -2.70 -14.70
CA LEU A 103 -13.82 -3.81 -15.64
C LEU A 103 -14.71 -4.94 -15.10
N ALA A 104 -14.51 -5.33 -13.86
CA ALA A 104 -15.32 -6.37 -13.23
C ALA A 104 -16.81 -6.03 -13.26
N ARG A 105 -17.20 -4.82 -12.89
CA ARG A 105 -18.59 -4.34 -12.97
C ARG A 105 -19.13 -4.35 -14.40
N ALA A 106 -18.29 -3.95 -15.39
CA ALA A 106 -18.69 -3.96 -16.79
C ALA A 106 -18.92 -5.39 -17.30
N ILE A 107 -18.07 -6.35 -16.91
CA ILE A 107 -18.23 -7.77 -17.26
C ILE A 107 -19.49 -8.36 -16.63
N ASP A 108 -19.72 -8.06 -15.35
CA ASP A 108 -20.90 -8.52 -14.63
C ASP A 108 -22.20 -8.02 -15.29
N ALA A 109 -22.22 -6.73 -15.66
CA ALA A 109 -23.36 -6.14 -16.41
C ALA A 109 -23.55 -6.77 -17.80
N LEU A 110 -22.47 -7.11 -18.53
CA LEU A 110 -22.54 -7.82 -19.82
C LEU A 110 -23.13 -9.22 -19.67
N GLY A 111 -22.98 -9.85 -18.53
CA GLY A 111 -23.58 -11.13 -18.18
C GLY A 111 -24.97 -11.02 -17.55
N GLY A 112 -25.57 -9.82 -17.50
CA GLY A 112 -26.85 -9.59 -16.83
C GLY A 112 -26.82 -9.91 -15.33
N PHE A 113 -25.62 -9.80 -14.70
CA PHE A 113 -25.35 -10.12 -13.29
C PHE A 113 -25.65 -11.59 -12.89
N VAL A 114 -25.67 -12.48 -13.87
CA VAL A 114 -26.00 -13.91 -13.69
C VAL A 114 -25.02 -14.85 -14.39
N ASP A 115 -24.61 -14.51 -15.62
CA ASP A 115 -23.86 -15.43 -16.48
C ASP A 115 -22.39 -15.62 -16.02
N PHE A 116 -21.82 -14.63 -15.35
CA PHE A 116 -20.44 -14.64 -14.96
C PHE A 116 -20.26 -14.63 -13.44
N SER A 117 -19.26 -15.36 -12.96
CA SER A 117 -18.74 -15.22 -11.60
C SER A 117 -17.31 -14.71 -11.67
N LEU A 118 -17.02 -13.69 -10.87
CA LEU A 118 -15.72 -13.01 -10.84
C LEU A 118 -14.99 -13.33 -9.54
N TYR A 119 -13.67 -13.51 -9.63
CA TYR A 119 -12.79 -13.86 -8.50
C TYR A 119 -11.57 -12.95 -8.49
N ASP A 120 -11.04 -12.68 -7.30
CA ASP A 120 -9.86 -11.84 -7.04
C ASP A 120 -10.03 -10.37 -7.45
N VAL A 121 -11.29 -9.90 -7.58
CA VAL A 121 -11.61 -8.52 -7.97
C VAL A 121 -11.35 -7.53 -6.84
N ASP A 122 -11.61 -7.94 -5.60
CA ASP A 122 -11.51 -7.09 -4.42
C ASP A 122 -10.09 -7.04 -3.83
N LEU A 123 -9.23 -7.96 -4.25
CA LEU A 123 -7.83 -7.99 -3.84
C LEU A 123 -7.04 -6.88 -4.55
N THR A 124 -6.23 -6.17 -3.78
CA THR A 124 -5.30 -5.15 -4.31
C THR A 124 -4.09 -5.81 -4.97
N ALA A 125 -3.40 -5.07 -5.84
CA ALA A 125 -2.18 -5.59 -6.45
C ALA A 125 -1.09 -5.95 -5.43
N PRO A 126 -0.85 -5.17 -4.35
CA PRO A 126 0.05 -5.56 -3.27
C PRO A 126 -0.33 -6.89 -2.60
N GLN A 127 -1.62 -7.10 -2.28
CA GLN A 127 -2.07 -8.37 -1.68
C GLN A 127 -1.82 -9.56 -2.61
N LEU A 128 -2.17 -9.42 -3.90
CA LEU A 128 -1.90 -10.47 -4.89
C LEU A 128 -0.40 -10.70 -5.07
N TYR A 129 0.42 -9.63 -5.00
CA TYR A 129 1.87 -9.77 -5.08
C TYR A 129 2.43 -10.62 -3.93
N HIS A 130 1.95 -10.42 -2.72
CA HIS A 130 2.31 -11.26 -1.57
C HIS A 130 1.96 -12.72 -1.81
N PHE A 131 0.74 -13.02 -2.27
CA PHE A 131 0.28 -14.39 -2.51
C PHE A 131 1.06 -15.07 -3.64
N ASP A 132 1.25 -14.38 -4.77
CA ASP A 132 1.90 -14.94 -5.95
C ASP A 132 3.40 -15.24 -5.72
N HIS A 133 4.03 -14.54 -4.77
CA HIS A 133 5.46 -14.67 -4.47
C HIS A 133 5.74 -15.35 -3.13
N GLY A 134 4.71 -15.79 -2.40
CA GLY A 134 4.89 -16.39 -1.05
C GLY A 134 5.53 -15.42 -0.05
N LEU A 135 5.25 -14.12 -0.20
CA LEU A 135 5.76 -13.08 0.67
C LEU A 135 4.71 -12.68 1.71
N TYR A 136 5.15 -12.11 2.81
CA TYR A 136 4.28 -11.60 3.86
C TYR A 136 4.93 -10.35 4.51
N PRO A 137 4.15 -9.50 5.21
CA PRO A 137 4.70 -8.33 5.90
C PRO A 137 5.80 -8.73 6.88
N PHE A 138 6.91 -7.99 6.83
CA PHE A 138 8.11 -8.25 7.63
C PHE A 138 8.82 -9.57 7.35
N ALA A 139 8.50 -10.25 6.25
CA ALA A 139 9.23 -11.44 5.84
C ALA A 139 10.73 -11.15 5.74
N PRO A 140 11.59 -11.98 6.35
CA PRO A 140 13.02 -11.96 6.05
C PRO A 140 13.21 -12.44 4.60
N VAL A 141 13.95 -11.66 3.79
CA VAL A 141 14.06 -11.89 2.34
C VAL A 141 15.50 -11.86 1.86
N VAL A 142 15.75 -12.60 0.78
CA VAL A 142 16.93 -12.47 -0.09
C VAL A 142 16.50 -11.95 -1.46
N ASP A 143 17.36 -11.16 -2.10
CA ASP A 143 17.12 -10.64 -3.46
C ASP A 143 17.89 -11.51 -4.47
N ARG A 144 17.18 -12.32 -5.23
CA ARG A 144 17.73 -13.18 -6.26
C ARG A 144 17.51 -12.56 -7.65
N GLY A 145 18.37 -11.62 -8.00
CA GLY A 145 18.32 -10.98 -9.31
C GLY A 145 17.05 -10.16 -9.54
N GLY A 146 16.61 -9.42 -8.52
CA GLY A 146 15.40 -8.60 -8.54
C GLY A 146 14.13 -9.32 -8.10
N THR A 147 14.19 -10.63 -7.81
CA THR A 147 13.09 -11.39 -7.22
C THR A 147 13.33 -11.56 -5.72
N LEU A 148 12.40 -11.05 -4.90
CA LEU A 148 12.45 -11.28 -3.46
C LEU A 148 11.93 -12.67 -3.13
N VAL A 149 12.67 -13.40 -2.31
CA VAL A 149 12.31 -14.72 -1.82
C VAL A 149 12.36 -14.70 -0.30
N ALA A 150 11.28 -15.12 0.36
CA ALA A 150 11.26 -15.26 1.80
C ALA A 150 12.20 -16.40 2.23
N THR A 151 13.00 -16.18 3.27
CA THR A 151 13.90 -17.20 3.83
C THR A 151 13.23 -18.05 4.88
N GLU A 152 12.09 -17.59 5.40
CA GLU A 152 11.26 -18.30 6.36
C GLU A 152 9.84 -18.46 5.82
N PRO A 153 9.14 -19.57 6.12
CA PRO A 153 7.75 -19.73 5.71
C PRO A 153 6.82 -18.78 6.45
N ALA A 154 5.67 -18.46 5.85
CA ALA A 154 4.70 -17.53 6.43
C ALA A 154 4.13 -18.00 7.79
N GLU A 155 4.19 -19.30 8.06
CA GLU A 155 3.75 -19.93 9.31
C GLU A 155 4.81 -19.88 10.42
N ALA A 156 6.04 -19.47 10.12
CA ALA A 156 7.09 -19.32 11.14
C ALA A 156 6.71 -18.18 12.10
N ILE A 157 6.82 -18.43 13.39
CA ILE A 157 6.47 -17.47 14.45
C ILE A 157 7.68 -17.00 15.26
N ASP A 158 8.85 -17.55 15.00
CA ASP A 158 10.09 -17.35 15.76
C ASP A 158 11.23 -16.73 14.96
N TYR A 159 10.93 -16.17 13.77
CA TYR A 159 11.93 -15.41 13.01
C TYR A 159 12.23 -14.06 13.68
N ALA A 160 13.47 -13.57 13.50
CA ALA A 160 13.89 -12.29 14.04
C ALA A 160 13.13 -11.14 13.37
N PRO A 161 12.41 -10.29 14.12
CA PRO A 161 11.73 -9.14 13.56
C PRO A 161 12.74 -8.13 12.99
N PRO A 162 12.30 -7.27 12.02
CA PRO A 162 13.15 -6.21 11.51
C PRO A 162 13.52 -5.23 12.63
N PRO A 163 14.75 -4.68 12.65
CA PRO A 163 15.15 -3.64 13.59
C PRO A 163 14.53 -2.29 13.19
N LEU A 164 13.25 -2.09 13.53
CA LEU A 164 12.50 -0.89 13.16
C LEU A 164 12.93 0.32 13.99
N SER A 165 13.16 1.44 13.30
CA SER A 165 13.33 2.75 13.93
C SER A 165 11.98 3.40 14.16
N VAL A 166 11.76 3.92 15.38
CA VAL A 166 10.51 4.55 15.79
C VAL A 166 10.77 6.00 16.18
N ALA A 167 10.01 6.93 15.65
CA ALA A 167 9.99 8.31 16.10
C ALA A 167 8.62 8.65 16.69
N ARG A 168 8.60 9.24 17.88
CA ARG A 168 7.38 9.81 18.44
C ARG A 168 6.93 10.99 17.58
N PHE A 169 5.62 11.10 17.39
CA PHE A 169 5.01 12.15 16.63
C PHE A 169 3.87 12.77 17.42
N GLU A 170 3.88 14.10 17.64
CA GLU A 170 2.88 14.81 18.42
C GLU A 170 2.64 16.20 17.84
N VAL A 171 1.38 16.58 17.71
CA VAL A 171 0.96 17.91 17.26
C VAL A 171 0.39 18.70 18.45
N ARG A 172 0.87 19.92 18.65
CA ARG A 172 0.33 20.85 19.64
C ARG A 172 -0.29 22.06 18.97
N ILE A 173 -1.49 22.41 19.40
CA ILE A 173 -2.22 23.56 18.88
C ILE A 173 -1.80 24.84 19.61
N ALA A 174 -1.62 25.93 18.87
CA ALA A 174 -1.26 27.23 19.43
C ALA A 174 -2.35 27.72 20.39
N GLY A 175 -1.93 28.13 21.59
CA GLY A 175 -2.85 28.63 22.61
C GLY A 175 -3.72 27.54 23.29
N GLU A 176 -3.40 26.26 23.06
CA GLU A 176 -4.10 25.15 23.71
C GLU A 176 -4.02 25.27 25.25
N ARG A 177 -5.16 25.09 25.88
CA ARG A 177 -5.27 25.05 27.36
C ARG A 177 -5.67 23.64 27.79
N ARG A 178 -4.96 23.09 28.75
CA ARG A 178 -5.21 21.76 29.30
C ARG A 178 -6.70 21.56 29.63
N GLY A 179 -7.31 20.52 29.10
CA GLY A 179 -8.71 20.18 29.34
C GLY A 179 -9.74 20.93 28.46
N ARG A 180 -9.31 21.70 27.47
CA ARG A 180 -10.20 22.30 26.46
C ARG A 180 -9.97 21.70 25.09
N ILE A 181 -11.06 21.44 24.38
CA ILE A 181 -11.00 21.05 22.97
C ILE A 181 -10.56 22.28 22.16
N PRO A 182 -9.49 22.20 21.37
CA PRO A 182 -9.06 23.31 20.52
C PRO A 182 -10.15 23.67 19.51
N PRO A 183 -10.22 24.96 19.07
CA PRO A 183 -11.16 25.35 18.05
C PRO A 183 -10.83 24.63 16.73
N PRO A 184 -11.82 24.30 15.88
CA PRO A 184 -11.62 23.52 14.65
C PRO A 184 -10.64 24.13 13.65
N ASP A 185 -10.43 25.47 13.71
CA ASP A 185 -9.51 26.28 12.92
C ASP A 185 -8.19 26.61 13.63
N GLY A 186 -7.98 26.03 14.82
CA GLY A 186 -6.78 26.21 15.62
C GLY A 186 -5.50 25.98 14.83
N ARG A 187 -4.55 26.91 14.91
CA ARG A 187 -3.25 26.80 14.24
C ARG A 187 -2.34 25.83 15.00
N ILE A 188 -1.49 25.15 14.25
CA ILE A 188 -0.45 24.32 14.88
C ILE A 188 0.63 25.25 15.41
N GLY A 189 0.96 25.08 16.70
CA GLY A 189 2.00 25.87 17.37
C GLY A 189 3.32 25.14 17.48
N ALA A 190 3.29 23.82 17.56
CA ALA A 190 4.48 22.99 17.60
C ALA A 190 4.20 21.58 17.07
N VAL A 191 5.25 20.93 16.56
CA VAL A 191 5.23 19.50 16.18
C VAL A 191 6.50 18.85 16.69
N THR A 192 6.37 17.73 17.38
CA THR A 192 7.50 16.90 17.83
C THR A 192 7.69 15.73 16.87
N VAL A 193 8.93 15.51 16.45
CA VAL A 193 9.35 14.35 15.65
C VAL A 193 10.56 13.72 16.32
N GLY A 194 10.39 12.57 16.94
CA GLY A 194 11.42 11.95 17.79
C GLY A 194 11.79 12.86 18.97
N ASP A 195 13.04 13.28 19.03
CA ASP A 195 13.56 14.17 20.08
C ASP A 195 13.55 15.65 19.66
N VAL A 196 13.10 15.96 18.44
CA VAL A 196 13.10 17.33 17.90
C VAL A 196 11.72 17.92 17.99
N THR A 197 11.59 19.06 18.68
CA THR A 197 10.37 19.87 18.68
C THR A 197 10.57 21.08 17.79
N LEU A 198 9.73 21.20 16.79
CA LEU A 198 9.69 22.32 15.84
C LEU A 198 8.59 23.29 16.27
N GLU A 199 8.92 24.58 16.30
CA GLU A 199 8.00 25.67 16.67
C GLU A 199 8.15 26.83 15.69
N GLY A 200 7.12 27.66 15.56
CA GLY A 200 7.17 28.85 14.72
C GLY A 200 5.88 29.12 13.95
N PRO A 201 5.95 30.05 12.99
CA PRO A 201 4.84 30.29 12.08
C PRO A 201 4.47 29.03 11.30
N GLU A 202 3.19 28.75 11.17
CA GLU A 202 2.67 27.49 10.62
C GLU A 202 3.11 27.26 9.18
N ASP A 203 3.28 28.37 8.41
CA ASP A 203 3.71 28.34 7.02
C ASP A 203 5.14 27.79 6.85
N ASP A 204 6.01 28.04 7.84
CA ASP A 204 7.38 27.53 7.89
C ASP A 204 7.43 26.18 8.62
N LEU A 205 6.60 26.02 9.66
CA LEU A 205 6.58 24.85 10.52
C LEU A 205 6.22 23.56 9.76
N LEU A 206 5.15 23.57 8.96
CA LEU A 206 4.71 22.36 8.28
C LEU A 206 5.72 21.85 7.23
N PRO A 207 6.35 22.67 6.39
CA PRO A 207 7.47 22.23 5.55
C PRO A 207 8.67 21.71 6.35
N ALA A 208 8.98 22.33 7.51
CA ALA A 208 10.05 21.88 8.38
C ALA A 208 9.77 20.49 8.98
N VAL A 209 8.51 20.19 9.32
CA VAL A 209 8.09 18.85 9.78
C VAL A 209 8.37 17.78 8.72
N VAL A 210 8.00 18.03 7.47
CA VAL A 210 8.28 17.10 6.36
C VAL A 210 9.79 16.88 6.21
N THR A 211 10.56 17.96 6.28
CA THR A 211 12.03 17.91 6.20
C THR A 211 12.64 17.10 7.34
N GLU A 212 12.15 17.30 8.56
CA GLU A 212 12.65 16.58 9.74
C GLU A 212 12.30 15.09 9.69
N ILE A 213 11.09 14.73 9.27
CA ILE A 213 10.68 13.33 9.08
C ILE A 213 11.56 12.66 8.00
N ALA A 214 11.85 13.37 6.92
CA ALA A 214 12.73 12.85 5.87
C ALA A 214 14.19 12.68 6.36
N ARG A 215 14.69 13.62 7.20
CA ARG A 215 16.02 13.58 7.80
C ARG A 215 16.19 12.44 8.79
N ALA A 216 15.23 12.28 9.69
CA ALA A 216 15.22 11.24 10.73
C ALA A 216 14.95 9.85 10.13
N ASP A 217 14.23 9.79 9.02
CA ASP A 217 13.83 8.59 8.27
C ASP A 217 13.36 7.42 9.15
N PRO A 218 12.43 7.62 10.10
CA PRO A 218 11.94 6.54 10.92
C PRO A 218 11.13 5.54 10.08
N ASP A 219 11.09 4.29 10.52
CA ASP A 219 10.22 3.28 9.92
C ASP A 219 8.78 3.44 10.40
N ILE A 220 8.62 3.91 11.63
CA ILE A 220 7.32 4.13 12.29
C ILE A 220 7.27 5.56 12.84
N LEU A 221 6.20 6.28 12.52
CA LEU A 221 5.79 7.49 13.25
C LEU A 221 4.73 7.09 14.26
N LEU A 222 5.06 7.11 15.55
CA LEU A 222 4.18 6.70 16.62
C LEU A 222 3.52 7.93 17.27
N SER A 223 2.20 7.99 17.22
CA SER A 223 1.41 9.06 17.82
C SER A 223 0.31 8.49 18.74
N ASP A 224 0.09 9.12 19.88
CA ASP A 224 -0.99 8.75 20.82
C ASP A 224 -2.37 9.17 20.29
N GLY A 225 -2.45 10.19 19.43
CA GLY A 225 -3.68 10.75 18.85
C GLY A 225 -3.77 10.66 17.33
N GLY A 226 -2.93 9.85 16.67
CA GLY A 226 -2.70 9.85 15.24
C GLY A 226 -3.92 10.07 14.38
N ASP A 227 -4.76 9.06 14.24
CA ASP A 227 -5.94 9.08 13.34
C ASP A 227 -7.08 9.97 13.86
N SER A 228 -7.13 10.25 15.16
CA SER A 228 -8.21 11.01 15.76
C SER A 228 -7.91 12.50 15.91
N PHE A 229 -6.65 12.88 16.01
CA PHE A 229 -6.24 14.26 16.29
C PHE A 229 -5.07 14.72 15.39
N ASP A 230 -3.87 14.14 15.54
CA ASP A 230 -2.64 14.68 14.93
C ASP A 230 -2.71 14.73 13.41
N LEU A 231 -3.01 13.60 12.76
CA LEU A 231 -3.07 13.52 11.29
C LEU A 231 -4.24 14.32 10.71
N PRO A 232 -5.48 14.26 11.26
CA PRO A 232 -6.57 15.11 10.81
C PRO A 232 -6.27 16.60 10.92
N TRP A 233 -5.56 17.01 11.98
CA TRP A 233 -5.19 18.40 12.16
C TRP A 233 -4.17 18.85 11.13
N LEU A 234 -3.08 18.12 10.99
CA LEU A 234 -2.06 18.36 9.98
C LEU A 234 -2.64 18.43 8.58
N TYR A 235 -3.48 17.46 8.21
CA TYR A 235 -4.10 17.40 6.90
C TYR A 235 -4.93 18.66 6.60
N ARG A 236 -5.79 19.07 7.55
CA ARG A 236 -6.61 20.28 7.41
C ARG A 236 -5.77 21.55 7.32
N ARG A 237 -4.73 21.66 8.15
CA ARG A 237 -3.88 22.86 8.15
C ARG A 237 -3.02 22.94 6.90
N ALA A 238 -2.43 21.82 6.46
CA ALA A 238 -1.71 21.76 5.19
C ALA A 238 -2.60 22.22 4.01
N ALA A 239 -3.84 21.73 3.96
CA ALA A 239 -4.80 22.13 2.94
C ALA A 239 -5.15 23.64 3.02
N ALA A 240 -5.37 24.18 4.24
CA ALA A 240 -5.66 25.59 4.45
C ALA A 240 -4.51 26.52 4.02
N LEU A 241 -3.26 26.05 4.12
CA LEU A 241 -2.07 26.78 3.68
C LEU A 241 -1.74 26.56 2.19
N GLY A 242 -2.56 25.80 1.47
CA GLY A 242 -2.29 25.47 0.06
C GLY A 242 -1.06 24.59 -0.14
N LEU A 243 -0.62 23.89 0.90
CA LEU A 243 0.39 22.84 0.79
C LEU A 243 -0.28 21.67 0.08
N GLY A 244 -0.05 21.59 -1.24
CA GLY A 244 -0.60 20.51 -2.06
C GLY A 244 -0.07 19.13 -1.66
N PRO A 245 -0.71 18.10 -2.22
CA PRO A 245 -0.38 16.71 -1.89
C PRO A 245 1.06 16.31 -2.22
N ASP A 246 1.72 17.00 -3.10
CA ASP A 246 3.12 16.82 -3.48
C ASP A 246 4.11 17.48 -2.52
N ARG A 247 3.64 18.39 -1.66
CA ARG A 247 4.46 19.15 -0.71
C ARG A 247 4.35 18.68 0.74
N PHE A 248 3.28 17.95 1.06
CA PHE A 248 3.05 17.44 2.41
C PHE A 248 3.07 15.90 2.40
N VAL A 249 4.27 15.33 2.46
CA VAL A 249 4.55 13.90 2.37
C VAL A 249 5.11 13.42 3.70
N LEU A 250 4.44 12.48 4.36
CA LEU A 250 4.90 11.85 5.60
C LEU A 250 5.54 10.48 5.36
N GLY A 251 5.28 9.86 4.20
CA GLY A 251 5.86 8.59 3.78
C GLY A 251 7.24 8.75 3.13
N ARG A 252 7.77 7.64 2.61
CA ARG A 252 9.00 7.61 1.79
C ARG A 252 8.71 7.75 0.29
N GLU A 253 7.49 7.49 -0.15
CA GLU A 253 7.04 7.78 -1.51
C GLU A 253 6.57 9.22 -1.58
N ALA A 254 6.88 9.90 -2.68
CA ALA A 254 6.36 11.25 -2.97
C ALA A 254 4.86 11.21 -3.33
N VAL A 255 4.08 10.64 -2.43
CA VAL A 255 2.62 10.58 -2.50
C VAL A 255 2.08 11.30 -1.27
N ALA A 256 1.17 12.21 -1.49
CA ALA A 256 0.52 12.93 -0.42
C ALA A 256 -0.13 12.01 0.59
N LEU A 257 -0.13 12.45 1.84
CA LEU A 257 -1.00 11.90 2.87
C LEU A 257 -2.45 11.90 2.34
N ARG A 258 -3.05 10.73 2.23
CA ARG A 258 -4.44 10.57 1.79
C ARG A 258 -5.31 10.27 2.99
N ALA A 259 -6.38 11.04 3.14
CA ALA A 259 -7.46 10.66 4.04
C ALA A 259 -8.42 9.71 3.30
N ALA A 260 -8.55 8.48 3.79
CA ALA A 260 -9.62 7.59 3.36
C ALA A 260 -10.97 8.06 3.94
N ARG A 261 -12.08 7.73 3.27
CA ARG A 261 -13.42 8.03 3.84
C ARG A 261 -13.95 6.83 4.65
N PRO A 262 -14.44 7.03 5.88
CA PRO A 262 -14.48 8.29 6.64
C PRO A 262 -13.07 8.76 7.00
N ALA A 263 -12.88 10.09 7.17
CA ALA A 263 -11.59 10.77 7.34
C ALA A 263 -10.86 10.41 8.67
N SER A 264 -10.83 9.14 9.01
CA SER A 264 -10.20 8.56 10.20
C SER A 264 -9.09 7.57 9.87
N THR A 265 -8.78 7.39 8.59
CA THR A 265 -7.72 6.49 8.14
C THR A 265 -6.80 7.26 7.20
N PHE A 266 -5.52 7.30 7.51
CA PHE A 266 -4.51 7.97 6.72
C PHE A 266 -3.55 6.94 6.16
N GLU A 267 -3.18 7.11 4.91
CA GLU A 267 -2.27 6.22 4.21
C GLU A 267 -1.00 6.96 3.85
N SER A 268 0.14 6.35 4.16
CA SER A 268 1.44 6.75 3.65
C SER A 268 2.16 5.52 3.10
N TYR A 269 3.14 5.73 2.24
CA TYR A 269 3.85 4.63 1.61
C TYR A 269 5.29 4.56 2.06
N GLY A 270 5.74 3.33 2.38
CA GLY A 270 7.09 3.03 2.81
C GLY A 270 7.42 3.45 4.25
N ARG A 271 6.42 3.91 5.01
CA ARG A 271 6.51 4.22 6.44
C ARG A 271 5.17 3.93 7.11
N ILE A 272 5.19 3.37 8.31
CA ILE A 272 4.01 3.10 9.12
C ILE A 272 3.65 4.38 9.89
N LEU A 273 2.38 4.77 9.86
CA LEU A 273 1.82 5.89 10.62
C LEU A 273 1.03 5.38 11.81
#